data_b6c2ed49fe3d15be81fe7ff7225d2fbd
#
_entry.id   b6c2ed49fe3d15be81fe7ff7225d2fbd
#
_cell.length_a   1.000
_cell.length_b   1.000
_cell.length_c   1.000
_cell.angle_alpha   90.00
_cell.angle_beta   90.00
_cell.angle_gamma   90.00
#
_symmetry.space_group_name_H-M   'P 1'
#
loop_
_entity.id
_entity.type
_entity.pdbx_description
1 polymer ?
#
loop_
_entity_poly.entity_id
_entity_poly.type
_entity_poly.pdbx_seq_one_letter_code
_entity_poly.pdbx_strand_id
1 'polypeptide(L)'
;VFADPETGTLAGLWRGGDHGEDSQETEITDQCHDITVFPSANLAAGACSGNGILFDITDPSNPERIDVVTDTGFAYWHSATFNNEGTKILFTDEWGGGGRARCRAWDPLNWGADAIYDIVDEKLEFRSHYKMPAPQLETENCVAHNGSIVPVPGRDIFAQAWYQGGISVIDFTDSANPIEIAYFDRGPIMEEELITGGYWSVYYYEGAIYGTEITRGLDILKLIPSEYLSENEIAAAELAYPLIGSRRLFNPQQQMPMTWPAKPEVAQAYIDQLMRDKAIEEDIAKSIIERLDRVVLATEKGGNNRLARQINRFEL
;
A
#
# COMPACT_ATOMS: atom_id res chain seq x y z
N VAL A 1 7.37 25.66 0.52
CA VAL A 1 7.43 24.21 0.79
C VAL A 1 8.51 23.54 -0.04
N PHE A 2 8.66 23.88 -1.33
CA PHE A 2 9.72 23.29 -2.18
C PHE A 2 11.07 23.98 -2.04
N ALA A 3 11.10 25.23 -1.58
CA ALA A 3 12.34 25.96 -1.41
C ALA A 3 13.13 25.44 -0.21
N ASP A 4 14.44 25.45 -0.36
CA ASP A 4 15.36 25.24 0.75
C ASP A 4 15.12 26.32 1.82
N PRO A 5 14.90 25.96 3.09
CA PRO A 5 14.53 26.94 4.12
C PRO A 5 15.62 27.97 4.42
N GLU A 6 16.89 27.66 4.18
CA GLU A 6 18.01 28.58 4.45
C GLU A 6 18.30 29.49 3.26
N THR A 7 18.21 28.97 2.05
CA THR A 7 18.62 29.70 0.84
C THR A 7 17.46 30.20 -0.01
N GLY A 8 16.24 29.71 0.23
CA GLY A 8 15.05 30.01 -0.58
C GLY A 8 15.11 29.46 -2.02
N THR A 9 16.04 28.55 -2.30
CA THR A 9 16.24 27.98 -3.63
C THR A 9 15.56 26.61 -3.75
N LEU A 10 15.31 26.17 -4.99
CA LEU A 10 14.86 24.81 -5.29
C LEU A 10 16.03 23.82 -5.42
N ALA A 11 17.18 24.13 -4.80
CA ALA A 11 18.35 23.26 -4.82
C ALA A 11 18.02 21.86 -4.26
N GLY A 12 18.54 20.84 -4.91
CA GLY A 12 18.30 19.44 -4.54
C GLY A 12 17.00 18.83 -5.09
N LEU A 13 16.15 19.61 -5.72
CA LEU A 13 15.00 19.05 -6.43
C LEU A 13 15.39 18.63 -7.85
N TRP A 14 14.81 17.51 -8.29
CA TRP A 14 14.95 17.06 -9.67
C TRP A 14 14.28 18.05 -10.61
N ARG A 15 14.92 18.33 -11.74
CA ARG A 15 14.46 19.35 -12.69
C ARG A 15 14.19 18.80 -14.09
N GLY A 16 13.96 17.51 -14.17
CA GLY A 16 13.73 16.79 -15.39
C GLY A 16 14.75 15.67 -15.58
N GLY A 17 14.46 14.76 -16.47
CA GLY A 17 15.29 13.63 -16.88
C GLY A 17 14.85 13.08 -18.20
N ASP A 18 15.79 12.54 -18.96
CA ASP A 18 15.57 11.92 -20.25
C ASP A 18 15.67 10.40 -20.09
N HIS A 19 14.61 9.67 -20.45
CA HIS A 19 14.54 8.21 -20.38
C HIS A 19 14.85 7.55 -21.73
N GLY A 20 15.26 8.33 -22.74
CA GLY A 20 15.62 7.87 -24.07
C GLY A 20 14.62 8.24 -25.16
N GLU A 21 14.94 7.85 -26.39
CA GLU A 21 14.13 8.15 -27.58
C GLU A 21 12.70 7.57 -27.43
N ASP A 22 11.70 8.34 -27.85
CA ASP A 22 10.27 8.00 -27.76
C ASP A 22 9.74 7.72 -26.34
N SER A 23 10.46 8.14 -25.31
CA SER A 23 10.01 8.04 -23.91
C SER A 23 9.56 9.39 -23.36
N GLN A 24 9.08 9.42 -22.11
CA GLN A 24 8.72 10.62 -21.39
C GLN A 24 9.91 11.15 -20.59
N GLU A 25 10.15 12.45 -20.64
CA GLU A 25 11.04 13.13 -19.69
C GLU A 25 10.38 13.22 -18.31
N THR A 26 11.20 13.24 -17.26
CA THR A 26 10.71 13.51 -15.90
C THR A 26 10.23 14.96 -15.81
N GLU A 27 9.03 15.16 -15.30
CA GLU A 27 8.46 16.48 -15.06
C GLU A 27 9.27 17.27 -14.03
N ILE A 28 9.37 18.58 -14.24
CA ILE A 28 10.02 19.48 -13.29
C ILE A 28 9.18 19.55 -12.01
N THR A 29 9.84 19.44 -10.85
CA THR A 29 9.20 19.57 -9.55
C THR A 29 8.86 21.02 -9.24
N ASP A 30 7.67 21.45 -9.58
CA ASP A 30 7.10 22.77 -9.29
C ASP A 30 5.80 22.69 -8.48
N GLN A 31 5.21 21.51 -8.37
CA GLN A 31 4.01 21.21 -7.59
C GLN A 31 4.00 19.73 -7.19
N CYS A 32 3.18 19.37 -6.20
CA CYS A 32 2.87 17.98 -5.92
C CYS A 32 1.57 17.60 -6.63
N HIS A 33 1.56 16.43 -7.26
CA HIS A 33 0.33 15.86 -7.81
C HIS A 33 -0.57 15.38 -6.66
N ASP A 34 0.03 14.64 -5.69
CA ASP A 34 -0.69 14.12 -4.55
C ASP A 34 0.12 14.30 -3.26
N ILE A 35 -0.58 14.52 -2.15
CA ILE A 35 0.01 14.61 -0.81
C ILE A 35 -0.84 13.76 0.13
N THR A 36 -0.19 12.82 0.80
CA THR A 36 -0.79 12.03 1.86
C THR A 36 -0.26 12.47 3.21
N VAL A 37 -1.14 12.85 4.12
CA VAL A 37 -0.78 13.20 5.50
C VAL A 37 -0.93 12.02 6.43
N PHE A 38 -0.01 11.90 7.40
CA PHE A 38 -0.03 10.91 8.47
C PHE A 38 0.07 11.62 9.82
N PRO A 39 -1.06 12.17 10.33
CA PRO A 39 -1.06 13.10 11.46
C PRO A 39 -0.51 12.52 12.76
N SER A 40 -0.63 11.22 12.98
CA SER A 40 -0.12 10.57 14.19
C SER A 40 1.39 10.59 14.33
N ALA A 41 2.12 10.76 13.22
CA ALA A 41 3.57 10.93 13.20
C ALA A 41 3.98 12.38 12.86
N ASN A 42 3.05 13.31 12.67
CA ASN A 42 3.27 14.65 12.16
C ASN A 42 4.01 14.68 10.80
N LEU A 43 3.76 13.68 9.95
CA LEU A 43 4.39 13.56 8.65
C LEU A 43 3.39 13.76 7.51
N ALA A 44 3.91 14.23 6.38
CA ALA A 44 3.25 14.13 5.09
C ALA A 44 4.24 13.67 4.02
N ALA A 45 3.74 12.90 3.05
CA ALA A 45 4.50 12.46 1.90
C ALA A 45 3.89 13.07 0.63
N GLY A 46 4.70 13.75 -0.16
CA GLY A 46 4.30 14.34 -1.43
C GLY A 46 4.92 13.60 -2.60
N ALA A 47 4.09 13.19 -3.55
CA ALA A 47 4.51 12.76 -4.87
C ALA A 47 4.45 13.97 -5.80
N CYS A 48 5.62 14.54 -6.12
CA CYS A 48 5.72 15.91 -6.60
C CYS A 48 6.39 15.96 -7.98
N SER A 49 5.75 15.34 -8.97
CA SER A 49 6.22 15.30 -10.37
C SER A 49 7.59 14.63 -10.50
N GLY A 50 8.68 15.34 -10.22
CA GLY A 50 10.05 14.81 -10.33
C GLY A 50 10.63 14.24 -9.04
N ASN A 51 9.92 14.32 -7.91
CA ASN A 51 10.45 13.92 -6.60
C ASN A 51 9.40 13.32 -5.67
N GLY A 52 9.84 12.39 -4.82
CA GLY A 52 9.19 12.08 -3.55
C GLY A 52 9.71 13.02 -2.47
N ILE A 53 8.82 13.59 -1.65
CA ILE A 53 9.19 14.57 -0.62
C ILE A 53 8.54 14.18 0.70
N LEU A 54 9.36 14.19 1.77
CA LEU A 54 8.88 14.02 3.15
C LEU A 54 8.80 15.39 3.83
N PHE A 55 7.67 15.66 4.47
CA PHE A 55 7.41 16.90 5.19
C PHE A 55 7.13 16.63 6.67
N ASP A 56 7.66 17.51 7.53
CA ASP A 56 7.15 17.71 8.88
C ASP A 56 5.92 18.62 8.81
N ILE A 57 4.81 18.16 9.40
CA ILE A 57 3.55 18.90 9.52
C ILE A 57 3.17 19.14 10.99
N THR A 58 4.14 19.19 11.89
CA THR A 58 3.92 19.55 13.31
C THR A 58 3.19 20.89 13.40
N ASP A 59 3.55 21.86 12.57
CA ASP A 59 2.72 23.04 12.28
C ASP A 59 2.11 22.90 10.87
N PRO A 60 0.86 22.46 10.74
CA PRO A 60 0.25 22.25 9.43
C PRO A 60 0.04 23.54 8.63
N SER A 61 0.14 24.71 9.28
CA SER A 61 0.11 26.00 8.60
C SER A 61 1.45 26.41 8.00
N ASN A 62 2.54 25.75 8.42
CA ASN A 62 3.91 25.99 7.96
C ASN A 62 4.67 24.65 7.81
N PRO A 63 4.30 23.79 6.86
CA PRO A 63 4.95 22.51 6.66
C PRO A 63 6.41 22.69 6.21
N GLU A 64 7.31 21.90 6.79
CA GLU A 64 8.74 21.93 6.50
C GLU A 64 9.16 20.69 5.71
N ARG A 65 9.97 20.88 4.65
CA ARG A 65 10.56 19.77 3.91
C ARG A 65 11.74 19.22 4.72
N ILE A 66 11.65 17.96 5.13
CA ILE A 66 12.70 17.27 5.91
C ILE A 66 13.55 16.33 5.07
N ASP A 67 12.99 15.78 3.98
CA ASP A 67 13.78 15.01 3.03
C ASP A 67 13.20 15.05 1.62
N VAL A 68 14.03 14.72 0.62
CA VAL A 68 13.64 14.64 -0.78
C VAL A 68 14.44 13.56 -1.48
N VAL A 69 13.73 12.74 -2.27
CA VAL A 69 14.32 11.66 -3.07
C VAL A 69 13.97 11.84 -4.54
N THR A 70 14.79 11.24 -5.38
CA THR A 70 14.57 11.14 -6.83
C THR A 70 14.85 9.72 -7.28
N ASP A 71 14.29 9.35 -8.40
CA ASP A 71 14.55 8.07 -9.07
C ASP A 71 14.71 8.33 -10.58
N THR A 72 15.82 7.92 -11.14
CA THR A 72 16.11 8.12 -12.57
C THR A 72 15.23 7.26 -13.49
N GLY A 73 14.55 6.25 -12.95
CA GLY A 73 13.58 5.42 -13.68
C GLY A 73 12.17 6.02 -13.66
N PHE A 74 11.86 6.94 -12.73
CA PHE A 74 10.55 7.55 -12.63
C PHE A 74 10.40 8.75 -13.55
N ALA A 75 9.27 8.83 -14.24
CA ALA A 75 8.93 9.97 -15.07
C ALA A 75 7.90 10.90 -14.42
N TYR A 76 7.01 10.37 -13.58
CA TYR A 76 5.98 11.18 -12.93
C TYR A 76 5.59 10.63 -11.54
N TRP A 77 6.17 11.20 -10.50
CA TRP A 77 5.80 10.91 -9.11
C TRP A 77 4.36 11.32 -8.86
N HIS A 78 3.49 10.34 -8.65
CA HIS A 78 2.05 10.54 -8.74
C HIS A 78 1.35 10.45 -7.37
N SER A 79 1.55 9.37 -6.63
CA SER A 79 0.92 9.19 -5.31
C SER A 79 1.92 8.66 -4.28
N ALA A 80 1.59 8.85 -3.00
CA ALA A 80 2.37 8.40 -1.86
C ALA A 80 1.45 7.72 -0.84
N THR A 81 1.87 6.57 -0.30
CA THR A 81 1.11 5.85 0.72
C THR A 81 2.03 5.38 1.83
N PHE A 82 1.73 5.76 3.08
CA PHE A 82 2.43 5.25 4.26
C PHE A 82 1.96 3.81 4.57
N ASN A 83 2.86 3.02 5.19
CA ASN A 83 2.42 1.81 5.87
C ASN A 83 1.64 2.16 7.16
N ASN A 84 1.11 1.14 7.84
CA ASN A 84 0.26 1.35 9.03
C ASN A 84 0.99 2.04 10.19
N GLU A 85 2.27 1.84 10.33
CA GLU A 85 3.11 2.42 11.38
C GLU A 85 3.67 3.80 11.04
N GLY A 86 3.56 4.25 9.78
CA GLY A 86 4.15 5.51 9.31
C GLY A 86 5.68 5.45 9.22
N THR A 87 6.24 4.26 9.04
CA THR A 87 7.69 4.01 8.98
C THR A 87 8.18 3.67 7.59
N LYS A 88 7.27 3.49 6.64
CA LYS A 88 7.56 3.23 5.23
C LYS A 88 6.66 4.07 4.34
N ILE A 89 7.13 4.37 3.14
CA ILE A 89 6.35 5.03 2.10
C ILE A 89 6.52 4.27 0.80
N LEU A 90 5.41 4.05 0.11
CA LEU A 90 5.34 3.57 -1.25
C LEU A 90 4.95 4.75 -2.14
N PHE A 91 5.81 5.11 -3.10
CA PHE A 91 5.52 6.10 -4.12
C PHE A 91 5.24 5.42 -5.45
N THR A 92 4.32 5.98 -6.24
CA THR A 92 3.94 5.46 -7.55
C THR A 92 4.46 6.35 -8.67
N ASP A 93 4.85 5.75 -9.80
CA ASP A 93 5.21 6.41 -11.04
C ASP A 93 4.10 6.26 -12.08
N GLU A 94 3.35 7.31 -12.31
CA GLU A 94 2.33 7.35 -13.36
C GLU A 94 2.93 7.75 -14.71
N TRP A 95 3.91 7.06 -15.17
CA TRP A 95 4.58 7.35 -16.42
C TRP A 95 3.63 7.48 -17.62
N GLY A 96 3.66 8.62 -18.26
CA GLY A 96 2.81 8.91 -19.41
C GLY A 96 1.38 9.29 -19.04
N GLY A 97 1.13 9.63 -17.74
CA GLY A 97 -0.20 9.97 -17.25
C GLY A 97 -1.20 8.85 -17.46
N GLY A 98 -0.76 7.58 -17.28
CA GLY A 98 -1.60 6.40 -17.41
C GLY A 98 -2.09 6.09 -18.84
N GLY A 99 -1.70 6.85 -19.86
CA GLY A 99 -2.20 6.70 -21.23
C GLY A 99 -1.41 5.74 -22.11
N ARG A 100 -0.37 5.07 -21.59
CA ARG A 100 0.55 4.27 -22.39
C ARG A 100 0.80 2.89 -21.79
N ALA A 101 1.16 1.93 -22.66
CA ALA A 101 1.65 0.62 -22.23
C ALA A 101 3.06 0.75 -21.64
N ARG A 102 3.21 0.42 -20.35
CA ARG A 102 4.50 0.42 -19.62
C ARG A 102 4.70 -0.83 -18.76
N CYS A 103 3.86 -1.87 -18.95
CA CYS A 103 3.96 -3.15 -18.27
C CYS A 103 4.27 -4.30 -19.25
N ARG A 104 4.91 -4.01 -20.38
CA ARG A 104 5.27 -5.05 -21.38
C ARG A 104 6.49 -5.83 -20.91
N ALA A 105 6.66 -7.03 -21.43
CA ALA A 105 7.76 -7.93 -21.03
C ALA A 105 9.18 -7.35 -21.20
N TRP A 106 9.33 -6.32 -22.03
CA TRP A 106 10.62 -5.66 -22.29
C TRP A 106 10.76 -4.27 -21.68
N ASP A 107 9.71 -3.76 -21.03
CA ASP A 107 9.80 -2.49 -20.33
C ASP A 107 10.70 -2.63 -19.08
N PRO A 108 11.55 -1.63 -18.77
CA PRO A 108 12.32 -1.64 -17.53
C PRO A 108 11.42 -1.78 -16.30
N LEU A 109 11.85 -2.57 -15.32
CA LEU A 109 11.06 -2.89 -14.14
C LEU A 109 10.85 -1.69 -13.20
N ASN A 110 11.61 -0.63 -13.36
CA ASN A 110 11.47 0.62 -12.59
C ASN A 110 10.70 1.73 -13.36
N TRP A 111 10.13 1.43 -14.54
CA TRP A 111 9.30 2.38 -15.27
C TRP A 111 7.83 2.16 -14.97
N GLY A 112 7.10 3.22 -14.58
CA GLY A 112 5.70 3.11 -14.19
C GLY A 112 5.50 2.10 -13.07
N ALA A 113 6.38 2.08 -12.08
CA ALA A 113 6.47 1.14 -10.99
C ALA A 113 6.23 1.85 -9.64
N ASP A 114 6.27 1.09 -8.56
CA ASP A 114 6.37 1.62 -7.21
C ASP A 114 7.84 1.74 -6.80
N ALA A 115 8.14 2.74 -5.97
CA ALA A 115 9.38 2.82 -5.21
C ALA A 115 9.07 2.80 -3.72
N ILE A 116 9.68 1.87 -3.00
CA ILE A 116 9.47 1.66 -1.57
C ILE A 116 10.66 2.21 -0.80
N TYR A 117 10.35 3.04 0.18
CA TYR A 117 11.31 3.68 1.07
C TYR A 117 10.99 3.37 2.53
N ASP A 118 12.01 3.10 3.34
CA ASP A 118 11.90 3.15 4.78
C ASP A 118 12.19 4.57 5.27
N ILE A 119 11.51 4.98 6.36
CA ILE A 119 11.82 6.24 7.05
C ILE A 119 12.74 5.91 8.22
N VAL A 120 14.00 6.32 8.12
CA VAL A 120 15.03 6.09 9.13
C VAL A 120 15.63 7.44 9.53
N ASP A 121 15.52 7.82 10.80
CA ASP A 121 16.02 9.08 11.31
C ASP A 121 15.58 10.30 10.45
N GLU A 122 14.29 10.34 10.12
CA GLU A 122 13.66 11.38 9.27
C GLU A 122 14.19 11.42 7.84
N LYS A 123 14.81 10.34 7.36
CA LYS A 123 15.32 10.21 5.99
C LYS A 123 14.62 9.07 5.26
N LEU A 124 14.43 9.26 3.95
CA LEU A 124 13.89 8.27 3.03
C LEU A 124 15.03 7.39 2.51
N GLU A 125 15.10 6.15 2.99
CA GLU A 125 16.05 5.15 2.52
C GLU A 125 15.38 4.25 1.48
N PHE A 126 15.84 4.32 0.24
CA PHE A 126 15.36 3.46 -0.84
C PHE A 126 15.59 1.97 -0.51
N ARG A 127 14.57 1.14 -0.73
CA ARG A 127 14.63 -0.30 -0.52
C ARG A 127 14.50 -1.09 -1.80
N SER A 128 13.44 -0.87 -2.57
CA SER A 128 13.18 -1.63 -3.79
C SER A 128 12.20 -0.92 -4.71
N HIS A 129 12.10 -1.44 -5.94
CA HIS A 129 10.94 -1.20 -6.78
C HIS A 129 10.00 -2.40 -6.75
N TYR A 130 8.72 -2.14 -6.91
CA TYR A 130 7.75 -3.17 -7.24
C TYR A 130 7.09 -2.86 -8.58
N LYS A 131 7.01 -3.88 -9.43
CA LYS A 131 6.28 -3.89 -10.70
C LYS A 131 5.42 -5.14 -10.74
N MET A 132 4.18 -5.01 -11.21
CA MET A 132 3.34 -6.18 -11.42
C MET A 132 4.08 -7.25 -12.24
N PRO A 133 4.06 -8.54 -11.82
CA PRO A 133 4.92 -9.56 -12.44
C PRO A 133 4.40 -10.07 -13.79
N ALA A 134 3.09 -9.92 -14.07
CA ALA A 134 2.48 -10.39 -15.30
C ALA A 134 2.60 -9.32 -16.40
N PRO A 135 3.38 -9.58 -17.50
CA PRO A 135 3.48 -8.63 -18.60
C PRO A 135 2.14 -8.43 -19.29
N GLN A 136 1.85 -7.18 -19.64
CA GLN A 136 0.66 -6.78 -20.35
C GLN A 136 0.92 -6.55 -21.84
N LEU A 137 -0.14 -6.44 -22.63
CA LEU A 137 -0.05 -6.21 -24.07
C LEU A 137 0.28 -4.75 -24.40
N GLU A 138 0.67 -4.47 -25.64
CA GLU A 138 0.85 -3.10 -26.15
C GLU A 138 -0.46 -2.31 -26.25
N THR A 139 -1.59 -3.01 -26.25
CA THR A 139 -2.93 -2.45 -26.29
C THR A 139 -3.50 -2.11 -24.92
N GLU A 140 -2.74 -2.32 -23.86
CA GLU A 140 -3.14 -2.05 -22.47
C GLU A 140 -2.30 -0.91 -21.89
N ASN A 141 -2.96 0.23 -21.58
CA ASN A 141 -2.32 1.24 -20.77
C ASN A 141 -2.11 0.69 -19.34
N CYS A 142 -0.89 0.74 -18.86
CA CYS A 142 -0.53 0.12 -17.61
C CYS A 142 0.69 0.82 -16.99
N VAL A 143 0.48 1.39 -15.81
CA VAL A 143 1.49 1.95 -14.90
C VAL A 143 0.96 1.88 -13.47
N ALA A 144 1.83 2.06 -12.47
CA ALA A 144 1.43 2.22 -11.09
C ALA A 144 0.55 3.46 -10.91
N HIS A 145 -0.54 3.33 -10.18
CA HIS A 145 -1.47 4.40 -9.89
C HIS A 145 -1.88 4.41 -8.41
N ASN A 146 -3.10 4.80 -8.09
CA ASN A 146 -3.56 4.90 -6.71
C ASN A 146 -3.88 3.55 -6.07
N GLY A 147 -3.80 3.51 -4.75
CA GLY A 147 -4.13 2.34 -3.97
C GLY A 147 -4.41 2.66 -2.50
N SER A 148 -4.58 1.62 -1.72
CA SER A 148 -4.79 1.75 -0.28
C SER A 148 -4.25 0.55 0.49
N ILE A 149 -3.92 0.78 1.77
CA ILE A 149 -3.50 -0.28 2.68
C ILE A 149 -4.67 -1.25 2.93
N VAL A 150 -4.36 -2.55 2.91
CA VAL A 150 -5.21 -3.63 3.45
C VAL A 150 -4.72 -3.89 4.86
N PRO A 151 -5.51 -3.59 5.90
CA PRO A 151 -5.02 -3.57 7.28
C PRO A 151 -4.95 -4.98 7.88
N VAL A 152 -4.01 -5.79 7.45
CA VAL A 152 -3.69 -7.07 8.08
C VAL A 152 -2.75 -6.83 9.25
N PRO A 153 -3.05 -7.32 10.47
CA PRO A 153 -2.21 -7.06 11.62
C PRO A 153 -0.79 -7.62 11.42
N GLY A 154 0.23 -6.79 11.68
CA GLY A 154 1.63 -7.19 11.59
C GLY A 154 2.19 -7.28 10.17
N ARG A 155 1.45 -6.87 9.15
CA ARG A 155 1.88 -6.87 7.75
C ARG A 155 1.60 -5.56 7.03
N ASP A 156 2.45 -5.20 6.10
CA ASP A 156 2.28 -4.07 5.20
C ASP A 156 1.74 -4.58 3.86
N ILE A 157 0.43 -4.52 3.69
CA ILE A 157 -0.24 -4.99 2.47
C ILE A 157 -0.92 -3.82 1.78
N PHE A 158 -0.69 -3.69 0.47
CA PHE A 158 -1.20 -2.61 -0.35
C PHE A 158 -1.99 -3.16 -1.56
N ALA A 159 -3.22 -2.70 -1.74
CA ALA A 159 -3.99 -2.94 -2.96
C ALA A 159 -3.77 -1.78 -3.91
N GLN A 160 -3.38 -2.06 -5.15
CA GLN A 160 -2.97 -1.08 -6.14
C GLN A 160 -3.64 -1.25 -7.48
N ALA A 161 -4.00 -0.12 -8.10
CA ALA A 161 -4.48 -0.02 -9.46
C ALA A 161 -3.32 0.10 -10.45
N TRP A 162 -3.44 -0.62 -11.59
CA TRP A 162 -2.49 -0.61 -12.71
C TRP A 162 -3.18 -0.26 -14.02
N TYR A 163 -4.24 0.54 -14.00
CA TYR A 163 -5.08 0.77 -15.18
C TYR A 163 -5.59 -0.55 -15.79
N GLN A 164 -5.33 -0.82 -17.10
CA GLN A 164 -5.73 -2.08 -17.72
C GLN A 164 -4.93 -3.28 -17.23
N GLY A 165 -3.76 -3.08 -16.63
CA GLY A 165 -3.03 -4.13 -15.92
C GLY A 165 -3.76 -4.68 -14.68
N GLY A 166 -4.92 -4.11 -14.34
CA GLY A 166 -5.77 -4.64 -13.29
C GLY A 166 -5.44 -4.12 -11.90
N ILE A 167 -5.50 -5.00 -10.92
CA ILE A 167 -5.27 -4.74 -9.51
C ILE A 167 -4.26 -5.76 -8.98
N SER A 168 -3.21 -5.28 -8.33
CA SER A 168 -2.31 -6.11 -7.51
C SER A 168 -2.61 -5.93 -6.03
N VAL A 169 -2.45 -6.98 -5.24
CA VAL A 169 -2.33 -6.90 -3.78
C VAL A 169 -0.90 -7.29 -3.44
N ILE A 170 -0.18 -6.36 -2.86
CA ILE A 170 1.26 -6.41 -2.67
C ILE A 170 1.55 -6.53 -1.17
N ASP A 171 2.37 -7.48 -0.79
CA ASP A 171 2.99 -7.54 0.52
C ASP A 171 4.38 -6.89 0.45
N PHE A 172 4.57 -5.77 1.14
CA PHE A 172 5.83 -5.07 1.26
C PHE A 172 6.32 -5.00 2.73
N THR A 173 5.91 -6.00 3.54
CA THR A 173 6.38 -6.15 4.92
C THR A 173 7.90 -6.22 4.96
N ASP A 174 8.51 -6.99 4.06
CA ASP A 174 9.91 -6.83 3.70
C ASP A 174 10.01 -5.81 2.55
N SER A 175 10.33 -4.56 2.90
CA SER A 175 10.43 -3.46 1.94
C SER A 175 11.50 -3.64 0.87
N ALA A 176 12.47 -4.55 1.08
CA ALA A 176 13.49 -4.89 0.11
C ALA A 176 13.06 -5.98 -0.89
N ASN A 177 12.05 -6.78 -0.54
CA ASN A 177 11.57 -7.91 -1.35
C ASN A 177 10.03 -7.96 -1.39
N PRO A 178 9.35 -6.95 -1.94
CA PRO A 178 7.90 -6.94 -2.07
C PRO A 178 7.43 -8.06 -3.01
N ILE A 179 6.28 -8.66 -2.72
CA ILE A 179 5.70 -9.75 -3.52
C ILE A 179 4.21 -9.49 -3.80
N GLU A 180 3.74 -9.94 -4.98
CA GLU A 180 2.32 -10.02 -5.25
C GLU A 180 1.71 -11.23 -4.54
N ILE A 181 0.65 -11.01 -3.76
CA ILE A 181 -0.05 -12.07 -3.02
C ILE A 181 -1.46 -12.35 -3.53
N ALA A 182 -2.01 -11.44 -4.31
CA ALA A 182 -3.27 -11.61 -5.04
C ALA A 182 -3.34 -10.61 -6.20
N TYR A 183 -4.16 -10.89 -7.18
CA TYR A 183 -4.39 -10.01 -8.33
C TYR A 183 -5.79 -10.18 -8.91
N PHE A 184 -6.22 -9.18 -9.67
CA PHE A 184 -7.39 -9.25 -10.53
C PHE A 184 -7.13 -8.50 -11.82
N ASP A 185 -7.30 -9.16 -12.95
CA ASP A 185 -7.08 -8.61 -14.29
C ASP A 185 -8.20 -9.06 -15.23
N ARG A 186 -8.62 -8.18 -16.12
CA ARG A 186 -9.67 -8.43 -17.14
C ARG A 186 -9.12 -8.51 -18.55
N GLY A 187 -7.83 -8.22 -18.72
CA GLY A 187 -7.23 -8.04 -20.02
C GLY A 187 -7.68 -6.76 -20.75
N PRO A 188 -7.24 -6.58 -21.98
CA PRO A 188 -7.43 -5.34 -22.74
C PRO A 188 -8.90 -5.00 -22.98
N ILE A 189 -9.20 -3.71 -23.09
CA ILE A 189 -10.51 -3.22 -23.50
C ILE A 189 -10.75 -3.56 -24.97
N MET A 190 -9.71 -3.39 -25.80
CA MET A 190 -9.66 -3.81 -27.21
C MET A 190 -8.35 -4.53 -27.50
N GLU A 191 -8.44 -5.59 -28.28
CA GLU A 191 -7.25 -6.40 -28.64
C GLU A 191 -6.41 -5.74 -29.74
N GLU A 192 -7.03 -4.93 -30.60
CA GLU A 192 -6.41 -4.40 -31.82
C GLU A 192 -5.78 -3.00 -31.63
N GLU A 193 -6.21 -2.24 -30.63
CA GLU A 193 -5.70 -0.89 -30.41
C GLU A 193 -5.72 -0.51 -28.93
N LEU A 194 -4.82 0.38 -28.51
CA LEU A 194 -4.79 0.91 -27.17
C LEU A 194 -5.90 1.95 -26.98
N ILE A 195 -6.86 1.60 -26.11
CA ILE A 195 -7.86 2.52 -25.59
C ILE A 195 -7.52 2.77 -24.12
N THR A 196 -7.41 4.03 -23.73
CA THR A 196 -7.17 4.38 -22.32
C THR A 196 -8.35 3.97 -21.45
N GLY A 197 -8.08 3.15 -20.42
CA GLY A 197 -9.08 2.64 -19.49
C GLY A 197 -8.43 1.89 -18.34
N GLY A 198 -9.18 1.01 -17.69
CA GLY A 198 -8.72 0.22 -16.57
C GLY A 198 -8.92 0.91 -15.23
N TYR A 199 -8.31 0.36 -14.17
CA TYR A 199 -8.54 0.81 -12.80
C TYR A 199 -7.82 2.12 -12.52
N TRP A 200 -8.61 3.18 -12.23
CA TRP A 200 -8.10 4.48 -11.78
C TRP A 200 -7.65 4.43 -10.34
N SER A 201 -8.48 3.84 -9.44
CA SER A 201 -8.17 3.75 -8.01
C SER A 201 -8.77 2.50 -7.41
N VAL A 202 -8.11 1.98 -6.38
CA VAL A 202 -8.61 0.87 -5.58
C VAL A 202 -8.51 1.21 -4.10
N TYR A 203 -9.56 0.86 -3.36
CA TYR A 203 -9.65 1.15 -1.93
C TYR A 203 -10.16 -0.07 -1.18
N TYR A 204 -9.43 -0.48 -0.14
CA TYR A 204 -9.94 -1.46 0.81
C TYR A 204 -10.84 -0.78 1.84
N TYR A 205 -12.03 -1.31 2.02
CA TYR A 205 -12.96 -0.83 3.04
C TYR A 205 -13.85 -1.97 3.54
N GLU A 206 -13.86 -2.21 4.86
CA GLU A 206 -14.72 -3.19 5.54
C GLU A 206 -14.79 -4.56 4.82
N GLY A 207 -13.65 -5.17 4.51
CA GLY A 207 -13.56 -6.53 3.96
C GLY A 207 -13.71 -6.63 2.45
N ALA A 208 -13.78 -5.51 1.73
CA ALA A 208 -13.84 -5.49 0.28
C ALA A 208 -12.85 -4.49 -0.34
N ILE A 209 -12.41 -4.79 -1.54
CA ILE A 209 -11.62 -3.90 -2.39
C ILE A 209 -12.56 -3.32 -3.45
N TYR A 210 -12.68 -2.00 -3.48
CA TYR A 210 -13.51 -1.25 -4.42
C TYR A 210 -12.61 -0.68 -5.51
N GLY A 211 -12.73 -1.18 -6.73
CA GLY A 211 -11.95 -0.72 -7.88
C GLY A 211 -12.81 0.11 -8.82
N THR A 212 -12.41 1.39 -9.04
CA THR A 212 -13.05 2.24 -10.04
C THR A 212 -12.38 2.05 -11.39
N GLU A 213 -13.12 1.51 -12.35
CA GLU A 213 -12.64 1.22 -13.70
C GLU A 213 -13.21 2.24 -14.67
N ILE A 214 -12.35 2.90 -15.45
CA ILE A 214 -12.69 4.07 -16.29
C ILE A 214 -13.79 3.74 -17.29
N THR A 215 -13.75 2.57 -17.91
CA THR A 215 -14.67 2.19 -19.00
C THR A 215 -15.76 1.21 -18.56
N ARG A 216 -15.51 0.42 -17.51
CA ARG A 216 -16.40 -0.68 -17.09
C ARG A 216 -17.12 -0.41 -15.77
N GLY A 217 -16.82 0.70 -15.07
CA GLY A 217 -17.51 1.19 -13.89
C GLY A 217 -16.86 0.81 -12.56
N LEU A 218 -17.57 0.10 -11.69
CA LEU A 218 -17.14 -0.25 -10.34
C LEU A 218 -17.13 -1.75 -10.14
N ASP A 219 -15.99 -2.26 -9.68
CA ASP A 219 -15.87 -3.63 -9.17
C ASP A 219 -15.76 -3.66 -7.66
N ILE A 220 -16.38 -4.65 -7.06
CA ILE A 220 -16.29 -4.95 -5.64
C ILE A 220 -15.72 -6.36 -5.51
N LEU A 221 -14.50 -6.44 -5.01
CA LEU A 221 -13.73 -7.68 -4.93
C LEU A 221 -13.52 -8.07 -3.47
N LYS A 222 -13.34 -9.37 -3.24
CA LYS A 222 -12.95 -9.91 -1.94
C LYS A 222 -11.67 -10.70 -2.06
N LEU A 223 -10.81 -10.55 -1.07
CA LEU A 223 -9.67 -11.44 -0.90
C LEU A 223 -10.15 -12.85 -0.58
N ILE A 224 -9.49 -13.83 -1.16
CA ILE A 224 -9.71 -15.25 -0.85
C ILE A 224 -8.44 -15.82 -0.22
N PRO A 225 -8.55 -16.81 0.68
CA PRO A 225 -7.39 -17.43 1.30
C PRO A 225 -6.44 -18.06 0.28
N SER A 226 -5.15 -17.94 0.54
CA SER A 226 -4.06 -18.50 -0.27
C SER A 226 -2.89 -18.92 0.63
N GLU A 227 -1.80 -19.42 0.03
CA GLU A 227 -0.56 -19.68 0.77
C GLU A 227 0.08 -18.39 1.33
N TYR A 228 -0.24 -17.22 0.77
CA TYR A 228 0.30 -15.93 1.18
C TYR A 228 -0.59 -15.19 2.17
N LEU A 229 -1.88 -15.52 2.23
CA LEU A 229 -2.87 -14.82 3.05
C LEU A 229 -3.90 -15.80 3.61
N SER A 230 -3.91 -16.00 4.91
CA SER A 230 -4.82 -16.94 5.57
C SER A 230 -6.24 -16.40 5.71
N GLU A 231 -7.20 -17.28 5.97
CA GLU A 231 -8.58 -16.90 6.30
C GLU A 231 -8.64 -16.01 7.55
N ASN A 232 -7.79 -16.31 8.55
CA ASN A 232 -7.71 -15.51 9.78
C ASN A 232 -7.13 -14.11 9.54
N GLU A 233 -6.15 -13.98 8.66
CA GLU A 233 -5.60 -12.67 8.27
C GLU A 233 -6.66 -11.82 7.56
N ILE A 234 -7.44 -12.40 6.66
CA ILE A 234 -8.56 -11.72 5.99
C ILE A 234 -9.61 -11.29 7.01
N ALA A 235 -10.02 -12.19 7.91
CA ALA A 235 -10.99 -11.89 8.96
C ALA A 235 -10.47 -10.81 9.93
N ALA A 236 -9.17 -10.83 10.25
CA ALA A 236 -8.56 -9.79 11.08
C ALA A 236 -8.56 -8.43 10.37
N ALA A 237 -8.28 -8.38 9.06
CA ALA A 237 -8.36 -7.15 8.28
C ALA A 237 -9.76 -6.53 8.29
N GLU A 238 -10.82 -7.35 8.24
CA GLU A 238 -12.22 -6.88 8.34
C GLU A 238 -12.54 -6.26 9.73
N LEU A 239 -11.80 -6.65 10.76
CA LEU A 239 -11.98 -6.14 12.12
C LEU A 239 -11.23 -4.85 12.41
N ALA A 240 -10.31 -4.44 11.53
CA ALA A 240 -9.52 -3.25 11.70
C ALA A 240 -10.38 -1.99 11.78
N TYR A 241 -9.92 -1.00 12.54
CA TYR A 241 -10.56 0.30 12.64
C TYR A 241 -9.51 1.38 12.91
N PRO A 242 -9.77 2.65 12.51
CA PRO A 242 -8.83 3.74 12.78
C PRO A 242 -8.57 3.90 14.28
N LEU A 243 -7.32 4.08 14.66
CA LEU A 243 -6.92 4.29 16.07
C LEU A 243 -7.56 5.55 16.63
N ILE A 244 -7.71 6.58 15.80
CA ILE A 244 -8.33 7.86 16.14
C ILE A 244 -9.47 8.12 15.15
N GLY A 245 -10.61 8.53 15.66
CA GLY A 245 -11.76 8.89 14.82
C GLY A 245 -12.86 7.83 14.78
N SER A 246 -13.65 7.85 13.72
CA SER A 246 -14.80 6.95 13.51
C SER A 246 -14.48 5.88 12.49
N ARG A 247 -14.94 4.66 12.67
CA ARG A 247 -14.90 3.57 11.67
C ARG A 247 -15.46 3.95 10.30
N ARG A 248 -16.31 4.98 10.26
CA ARG A 248 -16.94 5.45 9.01
C ARG A 248 -16.15 6.51 8.28
N LEU A 249 -15.04 6.97 8.83
CA LEU A 249 -14.16 7.92 8.16
C LEU A 249 -13.07 7.14 7.44
N PHE A 250 -13.12 7.18 6.12
CA PHE A 250 -12.07 6.70 5.25
C PHE A 250 -11.62 7.84 4.36
N ASN A 251 -10.33 8.15 4.41
CA ASN A 251 -9.71 9.12 3.51
C ASN A 251 -8.28 8.64 3.21
N PRO A 252 -7.99 8.20 1.99
CA PRO A 252 -6.68 7.66 1.63
C PRO A 252 -5.55 8.70 1.71
N GLN A 253 -5.85 10.00 1.56
CA GLN A 253 -4.87 11.08 1.70
C GLN A 253 -4.73 11.60 3.13
N GLN A 254 -5.57 11.15 4.04
CA GLN A 254 -5.42 11.38 5.47
C GLN A 254 -5.33 10.04 6.17
N GLN A 255 -4.17 9.41 6.07
CA GLN A 255 -3.95 8.10 6.66
C GLN A 255 -3.89 8.19 8.19
N MET A 256 -4.49 7.20 8.82
CA MET A 256 -4.44 7.01 10.26
C MET A 256 -4.02 5.58 10.54
N PRO A 257 -3.24 5.33 11.60
CA PRO A 257 -2.95 3.98 12.04
C PRO A 257 -4.25 3.21 12.26
N MET A 258 -4.32 2.02 11.69
CA MET A 258 -5.36 1.06 11.98
C MET A 258 -4.98 0.24 13.20
N THR A 259 -5.97 -0.17 13.96
CA THR A 259 -5.82 -1.05 15.11
C THR A 259 -6.89 -2.14 15.08
N TRP A 260 -6.73 -3.15 15.93
CA TRP A 260 -7.60 -4.32 15.94
C TRP A 260 -8.15 -4.55 17.34
N PRO A 261 -9.39 -5.04 17.44
CA PRO A 261 -9.96 -5.43 18.74
C PRO A 261 -9.23 -6.69 19.25
N ALA A 262 -9.21 -6.86 20.57
CA ALA A 262 -8.70 -8.07 21.20
C ALA A 262 -9.67 -9.25 20.95
N LYS A 263 -9.62 -9.81 19.74
CA LYS A 263 -10.44 -10.94 19.30
C LYS A 263 -9.57 -12.13 18.91
N PRO A 264 -10.10 -13.37 19.04
CA PRO A 264 -9.37 -14.59 18.67
C PRO A 264 -8.86 -14.59 17.23
N GLU A 265 -9.64 -14.07 16.28
CA GLU A 265 -9.29 -14.01 14.84
C GLU A 265 -8.02 -13.21 14.61
N VAL A 266 -7.82 -12.13 15.37
CA VAL A 266 -6.59 -11.31 15.30
C VAL A 266 -5.38 -12.09 15.83
N ALA A 267 -5.56 -12.83 16.94
CA ALA A 267 -4.48 -13.67 17.48
C ALA A 267 -4.17 -14.84 16.54
N GLN A 268 -5.17 -15.45 15.92
CA GLN A 268 -5.00 -16.51 14.93
C GLN A 268 -4.25 -16.03 13.68
N ALA A 269 -4.51 -14.79 13.22
CA ALA A 269 -3.77 -14.19 12.12
C ALA A 269 -2.25 -14.14 12.40
N TYR A 270 -1.84 -13.71 13.60
CA TYR A 270 -0.44 -13.73 14.01
C TYR A 270 0.14 -15.14 14.09
N ILE A 271 -0.63 -16.12 14.56
CA ILE A 271 -0.18 -17.52 14.62
C ILE A 271 0.04 -18.06 13.19
N ASP A 272 -0.85 -17.76 12.26
CA ASP A 272 -0.71 -18.18 10.87
C ASP A 272 0.55 -17.58 10.22
N GLN A 273 0.87 -16.32 10.52
CA GLN A 273 2.11 -15.67 10.08
C GLN A 273 3.33 -16.41 10.65
N LEU A 274 3.35 -16.65 11.96
CA LEU A 274 4.45 -17.37 12.62
C LEU A 274 4.63 -18.79 12.05
N MET A 275 3.54 -19.46 11.69
CA MET A 275 3.60 -20.78 11.04
C MET A 275 4.18 -20.68 9.62
N ARG A 276 3.76 -19.70 8.83
CA ARG A 276 4.28 -19.44 7.48
C ARG A 276 5.77 -19.16 7.51
N ASP A 277 6.22 -18.39 8.49
CA ASP A 277 7.62 -18.01 8.67
C ASP A 277 8.46 -19.11 9.37
N LYS A 278 7.83 -20.22 9.78
CA LYS A 278 8.44 -21.31 10.55
C LYS A 278 9.04 -20.83 11.88
N ALA A 279 8.45 -19.79 12.45
CA ALA A 279 8.88 -19.21 13.73
C ALA A 279 8.22 -19.87 14.95
N ILE A 280 7.24 -20.75 14.73
CA ILE A 280 6.58 -21.56 15.77
C ILE A 280 6.43 -23.00 15.30
N GLU A 281 6.59 -23.96 16.23
CA GLU A 281 6.33 -25.38 15.96
C GLU A 281 4.85 -25.64 15.67
N GLU A 282 4.55 -26.45 14.66
CA GLU A 282 3.20 -26.69 14.18
C GLU A 282 2.24 -27.22 15.27
N ASP A 283 2.70 -28.12 16.13
CA ASP A 283 1.91 -28.68 17.22
C ASP A 283 1.57 -27.61 18.29
N ILE A 284 2.49 -26.69 18.55
CA ILE A 284 2.26 -25.57 19.46
C ILE A 284 1.23 -24.62 18.86
N ALA A 285 1.40 -24.24 17.60
CA ALA A 285 0.47 -23.38 16.88
C ALA A 285 -0.96 -23.96 16.87
N LYS A 286 -1.12 -25.22 16.49
CA LYS A 286 -2.40 -25.94 16.52
C LYS A 286 -3.05 -25.93 17.91
N SER A 287 -2.25 -26.17 18.95
CA SER A 287 -2.76 -26.14 20.34
C SER A 287 -3.27 -24.77 20.75
N ILE A 288 -2.62 -23.70 20.29
CA ILE A 288 -3.04 -22.31 20.58
C ILE A 288 -4.34 -22.01 19.80
N ILE A 289 -4.39 -22.32 18.50
CA ILE A 289 -5.58 -22.11 17.65
C ILE A 289 -6.80 -22.83 18.24
N GLU A 290 -6.69 -24.09 18.59
CA GLU A 290 -7.77 -24.85 19.24
C GLU A 290 -8.29 -24.22 20.54
N ARG A 291 -7.41 -23.52 21.27
CA ARG A 291 -7.83 -22.81 22.48
C ARG A 291 -8.56 -21.51 22.14
N LEU A 292 -8.09 -20.78 21.11
CA LEU A 292 -8.73 -19.58 20.61
C LEU A 292 -10.12 -19.89 20.05
N ASP A 293 -10.29 -20.97 19.29
CA ASP A 293 -11.59 -21.44 18.78
C ASP A 293 -12.58 -21.73 19.90
N ARG A 294 -12.10 -22.34 20.99
CA ARG A 294 -12.95 -22.55 22.19
C ARG A 294 -13.38 -21.22 22.83
N VAL A 295 -12.57 -20.17 22.73
CA VAL A 295 -12.93 -18.82 23.18
C VAL A 295 -14.01 -18.23 22.31
N VAL A 296 -13.88 -18.32 20.97
CA VAL A 296 -14.91 -17.88 20.01
C VAL A 296 -16.26 -18.52 20.34
N LEU A 297 -16.29 -19.86 20.35
CA LEU A 297 -17.51 -20.65 20.63
C LEU A 297 -18.17 -20.34 21.98
N ALA A 298 -17.39 -19.95 22.96
CA ALA A 298 -17.94 -19.65 24.28
C ALA A 298 -18.45 -18.20 24.39
N THR A 299 -17.86 -17.26 23.68
CA THR A 299 -18.35 -15.87 23.59
C THR A 299 -19.68 -15.80 22.84
N GLU A 300 -19.82 -16.55 21.74
CA GLU A 300 -21.06 -16.68 20.99
C GLU A 300 -22.22 -17.26 21.81
N LYS A 301 -21.91 -18.15 22.74
CA LYS A 301 -22.91 -18.78 23.65
C LYS A 301 -23.19 -17.99 24.92
N GLY A 302 -22.73 -16.76 25.06
CA GLY A 302 -23.02 -15.87 26.19
C GLY A 302 -22.29 -16.20 27.50
N GLY A 303 -21.21 -16.94 27.45
CA GLY A 303 -20.42 -17.40 28.61
C GLY A 303 -19.38 -16.38 29.10
N ASN A 304 -19.79 -15.28 29.71
CA ASN A 304 -18.98 -14.07 29.89
C ASN A 304 -17.91 -14.06 30.98
N ASN A 305 -17.90 -14.91 32.00
CA ASN A 305 -17.02 -14.65 33.15
C ASN A 305 -16.00 -15.74 33.48
N ARG A 306 -16.18 -16.93 32.96
CA ARG A 306 -15.27 -18.05 33.26
C ARG A 306 -14.08 -18.06 32.29
N LEU A 307 -14.28 -17.59 31.05
CA LEU A 307 -13.31 -17.56 29.98
C LEU A 307 -12.31 -16.41 30.09
N ALA A 308 -12.77 -15.19 30.46
CA ALA A 308 -11.88 -14.08 30.72
C ALA A 308 -10.80 -14.43 31.78
N ARG A 309 -11.16 -15.29 32.77
CA ARG A 309 -10.21 -15.79 33.77
C ARG A 309 -9.27 -16.87 33.23
N GLN A 310 -9.57 -17.52 32.09
CA GLN A 310 -8.67 -18.47 31.48
C GLN A 310 -7.67 -17.79 30.53
N ILE A 311 -8.08 -16.68 29.90
CA ILE A 311 -7.20 -15.88 29.06
C ILE A 311 -6.12 -15.19 29.90
N ASN A 312 -6.47 -14.66 31.09
CA ASN A 312 -5.50 -14.05 32.02
C ASN A 312 -4.51 -15.06 32.65
N ARG A 313 -4.56 -16.34 32.31
CA ARG A 313 -3.57 -17.35 32.70
C ARG A 313 -2.53 -17.66 31.62
N PHE A 314 -2.53 -16.89 30.53
CA PHE A 314 -1.44 -16.87 29.55
C PHE A 314 -0.37 -15.84 29.95
N GLU A 315 0.12 -15.90 31.18
CA GLU A 315 1.45 -15.35 31.47
C GLU A 315 2.48 -16.40 30.99
N LEU A 316 3.26 -16.00 29.99
CA LEU A 316 4.42 -16.70 29.48
C LEU A 316 5.53 -16.74 30.52
#